data_ba75f3b3dd6e1aa1af08f48e5d8e4df5
#
_entry.id   ba75f3b3dd6e1aa1af08f48e5d8e4df5
#
_cell.length_a   1.000
_cell.length_b   1.000
_cell.length_c   1.000
_cell.angle_alpha   90.00
_cell.angle_beta   90.00
_cell.angle_gamma   90.00
#
_symmetry.space_group_name_H-M   'P 1'
#
loop_
_entity.id
_entity.type
_entity.pdbx_description
1 polymer ?
#
loop_
_entity_poly.entity_id
_entity_poly.type
_entity_poly.pdbx_seq_one_letter_code
_entity_poly.pdbx_strand_id
1 'polypeptide(L)'
;RIRAVRLWQVRHGELHISAILMENIQETITGESLRKRQAFLRLVRKSVLFAIPFWALIALYVYDDPFMVLRKYEIYDSDVMLNEQQVGWQIYRNHKDSVHFNSFILGNSCAMAFRCGEWEKYLVPGDRAIRLFGNAESMKAISLKLRALDREGAEIKNVLMILDRISLSRFELLTGAGHILPAAVSGRNPFTVQLEFLQAFVTPD
;
A
#
# COMPACT_ATOMS: atom_id res chain seq x y z
N ARG A 1 59.44 -44.49 -49.61
CA ARG A 1 59.71 -43.33 -48.72
C ARG A 1 58.89 -42.07 -49.12
N ILE A 2 58.67 -41.79 -50.39
CA ILE A 2 58.02 -40.58 -50.88
C ILE A 2 56.46 -40.54 -50.50
N ARG A 3 55.78 -41.71 -50.49
CA ARG A 3 54.39 -41.79 -50.12
C ARG A 3 54.14 -41.50 -48.65
N ALA A 4 54.98 -41.89 -47.74
CA ALA A 4 54.83 -41.66 -46.30
C ALA A 4 55.00 -40.17 -45.90
N VAL A 5 55.92 -39.46 -46.58
CA VAL A 5 56.15 -38.03 -46.35
C VAL A 5 54.94 -37.19 -46.83
N ARG A 6 54.29 -37.51 -47.98
CA ARG A 6 53.07 -36.83 -48.45
C ARG A 6 51.88 -37.04 -47.53
N LEU A 7 51.69 -38.24 -47.03
CA LEU A 7 50.62 -38.52 -46.07
C LEU A 7 50.84 -37.81 -44.77
N TRP A 8 52.09 -37.66 -44.32
CA TRP A 8 52.39 -36.89 -43.08
C TRP A 8 52.17 -35.40 -43.24
N GLN A 9 52.54 -34.80 -44.39
CA GLN A 9 52.25 -33.39 -44.68
C GLN A 9 50.78 -33.07 -44.82
N VAL A 10 50.01 -33.93 -45.48
CA VAL A 10 48.50 -33.73 -45.57
C VAL A 10 47.84 -33.83 -44.21
N ARG A 11 48.22 -34.79 -43.36
CA ARG A 11 47.67 -34.97 -42.03
C ARG A 11 48.02 -33.81 -41.10
N HIS A 12 49.21 -33.22 -41.19
CA HIS A 12 49.59 -32.04 -40.43
C HIS A 12 48.89 -30.77 -40.94
N GLY A 13 48.66 -30.63 -42.24
CA GLY A 13 47.92 -29.55 -42.83
C GLY A 13 46.43 -29.57 -42.41
N GLU A 14 45.79 -30.73 -42.39
CA GLU A 14 44.39 -30.88 -41.93
C GLU A 14 44.23 -30.59 -40.44
N LEU A 15 45.17 -31.02 -39.60
CA LEU A 15 45.19 -30.72 -38.18
C LEU A 15 45.36 -29.21 -37.90
N HIS A 16 46.19 -28.55 -38.68
CA HIS A 16 46.40 -27.09 -38.56
C HIS A 16 45.18 -26.28 -38.98
N ILE A 17 44.50 -26.69 -40.05
CA ILE A 17 43.27 -26.05 -40.53
C ILE A 17 42.13 -26.27 -39.52
N SER A 18 41.99 -27.47 -38.96
CA SER A 18 40.96 -27.76 -37.96
C SER A 18 41.18 -26.97 -36.65
N ALA A 19 42.43 -26.77 -36.21
CA ALA A 19 42.74 -25.95 -35.06
C ALA A 19 42.39 -24.48 -35.27
N ILE A 20 42.72 -23.90 -36.41
CA ILE A 20 42.37 -22.50 -36.76
C ILE A 20 40.85 -22.33 -36.89
N LEU A 21 40.16 -23.31 -37.46
CA LEU A 21 38.68 -23.26 -37.51
C LEU A 21 38.04 -23.33 -36.12
N MET A 22 38.54 -24.20 -35.24
CA MET A 22 38.07 -24.28 -33.86
C MET A 22 38.31 -22.98 -33.11
N GLU A 23 39.48 -22.37 -33.23
CA GLU A 23 39.81 -21.09 -32.61
C GLU A 23 38.91 -19.96 -33.11
N ASN A 24 38.68 -19.83 -34.41
CA ASN A 24 37.77 -18.86 -34.99
C ASN A 24 36.31 -19.06 -34.55
N ILE A 25 35.84 -20.31 -34.43
CA ILE A 25 34.50 -20.63 -33.92
C ILE A 25 34.41 -20.23 -32.46
N GLN A 26 35.42 -20.52 -31.65
CA GLN A 26 35.46 -20.18 -30.23
C GLN A 26 35.45 -18.65 -30.01
N GLU A 27 36.25 -17.90 -30.78
CA GLU A 27 36.25 -16.43 -30.77
C GLU A 27 34.88 -15.84 -31.17
N THR A 28 34.27 -16.42 -32.21
CA THR A 28 32.94 -15.96 -32.66
C THR A 28 31.88 -16.21 -31.61
N ILE A 29 31.84 -17.38 -31.00
CA ILE A 29 30.89 -17.72 -29.92
C ILE A 29 31.12 -16.82 -28.71
N THR A 30 32.36 -16.58 -28.32
CA THR A 30 32.69 -15.72 -27.18
C THR A 30 32.32 -14.26 -27.45
N GLY A 31 32.63 -13.77 -28.65
CA GLY A 31 32.27 -12.41 -29.08
C GLY A 31 30.76 -12.17 -29.15
N GLU A 32 29.99 -13.15 -29.63
CA GLU A 32 28.53 -13.07 -29.66
C GLU A 32 27.93 -13.08 -28.26
N SER A 33 28.44 -13.93 -27.36
CA SER A 33 28.01 -13.99 -25.98
C SER A 33 28.27 -12.67 -25.22
N LEU A 34 29.43 -12.07 -25.44
CA LEU A 34 29.79 -10.77 -24.87
C LEU A 34 28.89 -9.64 -25.40
N ARG A 35 28.58 -9.62 -26.70
CA ARG A 35 27.65 -8.65 -27.30
C ARG A 35 26.23 -8.79 -26.73
N LYS A 36 25.74 -10.00 -26.59
CA LYS A 36 24.42 -10.28 -25.95
C LYS A 36 24.39 -9.80 -24.51
N ARG A 37 25.41 -10.06 -23.72
CA ARG A 37 25.56 -9.57 -22.34
C ARG A 37 25.60 -8.05 -22.28
N GLN A 38 26.35 -7.38 -23.15
CA GLN A 38 26.39 -5.92 -23.20
C GLN A 38 25.06 -5.32 -23.62
N ALA A 39 24.35 -5.92 -24.58
CA ALA A 39 23.03 -5.48 -25.00
C ALA A 39 22.01 -5.62 -23.83
N PHE A 40 22.05 -6.73 -23.11
CA PHE A 40 21.23 -6.97 -21.93
C PHE A 40 21.52 -5.94 -20.83
N LEU A 41 22.79 -5.69 -20.51
CA LEU A 41 23.15 -4.68 -19.50
C LEU A 41 22.71 -3.27 -19.89
N ARG A 42 22.80 -2.90 -21.17
CA ARG A 42 22.26 -1.61 -21.68
C ARG A 42 20.76 -1.54 -21.51
N LEU A 43 20.03 -2.62 -21.80
CA LEU A 43 18.59 -2.69 -21.60
C LEU A 43 18.23 -2.51 -20.13
N VAL A 44 18.86 -3.28 -19.24
CA VAL A 44 18.65 -3.18 -17.78
C VAL A 44 18.94 -1.77 -17.29
N ARG A 45 20.09 -1.17 -17.68
CA ARG A 45 20.42 0.20 -17.29
C ARG A 45 19.36 1.22 -17.75
N LYS A 46 18.88 1.11 -18.98
CA LYS A 46 17.81 1.99 -19.50
C LYS A 46 16.51 1.78 -18.74
N SER A 47 16.13 0.54 -18.45
CA SER A 47 14.91 0.23 -17.68
C SER A 47 15.00 0.78 -16.26
N VAL A 48 16.16 0.67 -15.59
CA VAL A 48 16.37 1.25 -14.26
C VAL A 48 16.27 2.78 -14.32
N LEU A 49 16.91 3.43 -15.29
CA LEU A 49 16.80 4.89 -15.46
C LEU A 49 15.36 5.35 -15.71
N PHE A 50 14.59 4.58 -16.49
CA PHE A 50 13.20 4.89 -16.77
C PHE A 50 12.29 4.68 -15.53
N ALA A 51 12.69 3.77 -14.63
CA ALA A 51 11.97 3.50 -13.40
C ALA A 51 12.26 4.50 -12.27
N ILE A 52 13.33 5.33 -12.38
CA ILE A 52 13.70 6.32 -11.33
C ILE A 52 12.54 7.24 -10.94
N PRO A 53 11.82 7.91 -11.86
CA PRO A 53 10.71 8.80 -11.49
C PRO A 53 9.59 8.06 -10.77
N PHE A 54 9.32 6.82 -11.15
CA PHE A 54 8.32 5.98 -10.47
C PHE A 54 8.75 5.64 -9.03
N TRP A 55 10.01 5.25 -8.82
CA TRP A 55 10.55 4.98 -7.49
C TRP A 55 10.63 6.25 -6.62
N ALA A 56 10.95 7.40 -7.23
CA ALA A 56 10.94 8.68 -6.54
C ALA A 56 9.53 9.05 -6.05
N LEU A 57 8.50 8.77 -6.84
CA LEU A 57 7.10 9.01 -6.48
C LEU A 57 6.65 8.09 -5.33
N ILE A 58 7.02 6.82 -5.37
CA ILE A 58 6.76 5.88 -4.27
C ILE A 58 7.50 6.32 -3.00
N ALA A 59 8.76 6.75 -3.13
CA ALA A 59 9.54 7.22 -1.99
C ALA A 59 8.92 8.47 -1.36
N LEU A 60 8.42 9.39 -2.17
CA LEU A 60 7.71 10.57 -1.70
C LEU A 60 6.42 10.20 -0.97
N TYR A 61 5.62 9.28 -1.55
CA TYR A 61 4.40 8.77 -0.91
C TYR A 61 4.67 8.15 0.46
N VAL A 62 5.73 7.32 0.57
CA VAL A 62 6.12 6.68 1.84
C VAL A 62 6.69 7.69 2.83
N TYR A 63 7.43 8.69 2.34
CA TYR A 63 8.03 9.72 3.20
C TYR A 63 6.99 10.68 3.77
N ASP A 64 6.08 11.14 2.96
CA ASP A 64 5.08 12.16 3.33
C ASP A 64 3.86 11.55 4.04
N ASP A 65 3.49 10.31 3.68
CA ASP A 65 2.27 9.62 4.15
C ASP A 65 1.02 10.54 4.13
N PRO A 66 0.67 11.10 2.96
CA PRO A 66 -0.31 12.18 2.86
C PRO A 66 -1.72 11.76 3.32
N PHE A 67 -2.01 10.47 3.37
CA PHE A 67 -3.29 9.93 3.82
C PHE A 67 -3.24 9.35 5.24
N MET A 68 -2.09 9.43 5.93
CA MET A 68 -1.91 8.91 7.30
C MET A 68 -2.26 7.42 7.43
N VAL A 69 -1.82 6.60 6.47
CA VAL A 69 -2.16 5.17 6.38
C VAL A 69 -0.97 4.23 6.52
N LEU A 70 0.26 4.75 6.42
CA LEU A 70 1.48 3.95 6.44
C LEU A 70 2.13 3.93 7.82
N ARG A 71 1.99 5.00 8.60
CA ARG A 71 2.58 5.15 9.93
C ARG A 71 1.54 4.99 11.02
N LYS A 72 2.00 4.81 12.24
CA LYS A 72 1.15 4.86 13.44
C LYS A 72 1.02 6.30 13.90
N TYR A 73 -0.22 6.75 14.05
CA TYR A 73 -0.56 8.07 14.55
C TYR A 73 -1.28 7.91 15.88
N GLU A 74 -0.78 8.58 16.91
CA GLU A 74 -1.38 8.61 18.25
C GLU A 74 -2.10 9.92 18.53
N ILE A 75 -1.93 10.91 17.64
CA ILE A 75 -2.62 12.20 17.74
C ILE A 75 -4.04 12.03 17.24
N TYR A 76 -4.97 12.04 18.17
CA TYR A 76 -6.38 11.85 17.92
C TYR A 76 -7.20 12.82 18.79
N ASP A 77 -8.44 13.07 18.43
CA ASP A 77 -9.34 14.03 19.07
C ASP A 77 -8.78 15.47 19.08
N SER A 78 -7.97 15.79 18.07
CA SER A 78 -7.35 17.10 17.86
C SER A 78 -8.32 18.07 17.15
N ASP A 79 -7.99 19.37 17.18
CA ASP A 79 -8.70 20.39 16.39
C ASP A 79 -8.26 20.40 14.92
N VAL A 80 -7.19 19.70 14.59
CA VAL A 80 -6.70 19.54 13.21
C VAL A 80 -7.41 18.38 12.55
N MET A 81 -7.88 18.59 11.32
CA MET A 81 -8.48 17.52 10.53
C MET A 81 -7.39 16.51 10.12
N LEU A 82 -7.50 15.31 10.64
CA LEU A 82 -6.69 14.16 10.27
C LEU A 82 -7.47 13.29 9.28
N ASN A 83 -6.88 12.20 8.81
CA ASN A 83 -7.65 11.13 8.17
C ASN A 83 -8.35 10.29 9.26
N GLU A 84 -9.42 10.84 9.82
CA GLU A 84 -10.10 10.28 11.00
C GLU A 84 -10.62 8.86 10.76
N GLN A 85 -10.98 8.52 9.52
CA GLN A 85 -11.39 7.15 9.20
C GLN A 85 -10.27 6.15 9.47
N GLN A 86 -9.05 6.46 9.05
CA GLN A 86 -7.90 5.58 9.19
C GLN A 86 -7.27 5.70 10.58
N VAL A 87 -6.99 6.92 11.01
CA VAL A 87 -6.32 7.21 12.29
C VAL A 87 -7.19 6.78 13.47
N GLY A 88 -8.48 7.14 13.49
CA GLY A 88 -9.38 6.73 14.57
C GLY A 88 -9.50 5.22 14.72
N TRP A 89 -9.64 4.50 13.58
CA TRP A 89 -9.69 3.03 13.61
C TRP A 89 -8.36 2.39 14.02
N GLN A 90 -7.23 2.98 13.62
CA GLN A 90 -5.90 2.54 14.02
C GLN A 90 -5.72 2.70 15.54
N ILE A 91 -6.08 3.84 16.10
CA ILE A 91 -6.01 4.10 17.54
C ILE A 91 -6.90 3.13 18.31
N TYR A 92 -8.14 2.92 17.84
CA TYR A 92 -9.03 1.93 18.44
C TYR A 92 -8.35 0.55 18.53
N ARG A 93 -7.81 0.04 17.42
CA ARG A 93 -7.17 -1.28 17.39
C ARG A 93 -5.90 -1.36 18.24
N ASN A 94 -5.13 -0.27 18.31
CA ASN A 94 -3.91 -0.24 19.12
C ASN A 94 -4.19 -0.24 20.61
N HIS A 95 -5.33 0.32 21.04
CA HIS A 95 -5.62 0.57 22.46
C HIS A 95 -6.85 -0.19 23.01
N LYS A 96 -7.59 -0.93 22.17
CA LYS A 96 -8.83 -1.61 22.59
C LYS A 96 -8.64 -2.54 23.81
N ASP A 97 -7.50 -3.24 23.86
CA ASP A 97 -7.21 -4.20 24.93
C ASP A 97 -6.72 -3.52 26.21
N SER A 98 -6.22 -2.30 26.15
CA SER A 98 -5.70 -1.55 27.30
C SER A 98 -6.72 -0.54 27.85
N VAL A 99 -7.47 0.12 26.97
CA VAL A 99 -8.43 1.19 27.35
C VAL A 99 -9.84 0.64 27.52
N HIS A 100 -10.18 -0.47 26.82
CA HIS A 100 -11.52 -1.07 26.84
C HIS A 100 -12.62 -0.08 26.43
N PHE A 101 -12.49 0.50 25.23
CA PHE A 101 -13.50 1.38 24.67
C PHE A 101 -14.85 0.68 24.56
N ASN A 102 -15.89 1.30 25.12
CA ASN A 102 -17.27 0.80 25.11
C ASN A 102 -18.29 1.86 24.67
N SER A 103 -17.80 3.04 24.32
CA SER A 103 -18.62 4.19 23.93
C SER A 103 -18.07 4.78 22.62
N PHE A 104 -18.93 4.93 21.61
CA PHE A 104 -18.47 5.23 20.25
C PHE A 104 -19.19 6.46 19.69
N ILE A 105 -18.41 7.46 19.24
CA ILE A 105 -18.94 8.62 18.49
C ILE A 105 -18.79 8.28 17.00
N LEU A 106 -19.91 8.22 16.29
CA LEU A 106 -19.99 7.90 14.87
C LEU A 106 -20.69 9.02 14.11
N GLY A 107 -20.45 9.11 12.82
CA GLY A 107 -21.13 10.08 11.98
C GLY A 107 -20.19 10.77 11.00
N ASN A 108 -20.60 11.92 10.50
CA ASN A 108 -19.84 12.71 9.55
C ASN A 108 -18.85 13.68 10.24
N SER A 109 -18.28 14.62 9.48
CA SER A 109 -17.31 15.61 9.97
C SER A 109 -17.85 16.51 11.11
N CYS A 110 -19.16 16.66 11.26
CA CYS A 110 -19.74 17.40 12.39
C CYS A 110 -19.43 16.72 13.73
N ALA A 111 -19.07 15.44 13.73
CA ALA A 111 -18.65 14.73 14.93
C ALA A 111 -17.33 15.29 15.53
N MET A 112 -16.56 16.07 14.78
CA MET A 112 -15.37 16.77 15.29
C MET A 112 -15.69 17.72 16.46
N ALA A 113 -16.90 18.26 16.49
CA ALA A 113 -17.34 19.15 17.58
C ALA A 113 -17.53 18.40 18.92
N PHE A 114 -17.59 17.06 18.89
CA PHE A 114 -17.85 16.24 20.07
C PHE A 114 -16.54 15.57 20.53
N ARG A 115 -15.94 16.08 21.59
CA ARG A 115 -14.73 15.52 22.17
C ARG A 115 -15.08 14.35 23.08
N CYS A 116 -14.30 13.26 22.98
CA CYS A 116 -14.51 12.05 23.77
C CYS A 116 -14.52 12.33 25.27
N GLY A 117 -13.52 13.05 25.78
CA GLY A 117 -13.42 13.39 27.22
C GLY A 117 -14.54 14.29 27.74
N GLU A 118 -15.14 15.13 26.87
CA GLU A 118 -16.33 15.91 27.26
C GLU A 118 -17.58 15.02 27.32
N TRP A 119 -17.74 14.11 26.41
CA TRP A 119 -18.88 13.18 26.40
C TRP A 119 -18.81 12.17 27.57
N GLU A 120 -17.60 11.67 27.89
CA GLU A 120 -17.40 10.76 29.04
C GLU A 120 -17.94 11.31 30.37
N LYS A 121 -18.00 12.62 30.54
CA LYS A 121 -18.58 13.26 31.76
C LYS A 121 -20.07 12.97 31.94
N TYR A 122 -20.75 12.56 30.88
CA TYR A 122 -22.18 12.25 30.88
C TYR A 122 -22.48 10.75 30.88
N LEU A 123 -21.42 9.93 30.84
CA LEU A 123 -21.52 8.46 30.84
C LEU A 123 -21.35 7.90 32.26
N VAL A 124 -21.50 6.60 32.37
CA VAL A 124 -21.23 5.91 33.63
C VAL A 124 -19.72 5.99 33.93
N PRO A 125 -19.32 6.29 35.19
CA PRO A 125 -17.90 6.31 35.54
C PRO A 125 -17.20 5.02 35.17
N GLY A 126 -16.12 5.16 34.39
CA GLY A 126 -15.36 4.03 33.87
C GLY A 126 -15.65 3.70 32.39
N ASP A 127 -16.72 4.22 31.80
CA ASP A 127 -16.93 4.13 30.36
C ASP A 127 -15.89 4.97 29.61
N ARG A 128 -15.40 4.44 28.49
CA ARG A 128 -14.36 5.04 27.65
C ARG A 128 -14.85 5.26 26.24
N ALA A 129 -14.74 6.50 25.79
CA ALA A 129 -15.20 6.91 24.48
C ALA A 129 -14.08 6.95 23.44
N ILE A 130 -14.42 6.62 22.21
CA ILE A 130 -13.59 6.86 21.04
C ILE A 130 -14.43 7.42 19.89
N ARG A 131 -13.81 8.29 19.10
CA ARG A 131 -14.45 8.91 17.93
C ARG A 131 -14.00 8.21 16.65
N LEU A 132 -14.96 7.68 15.90
CA LEU A 132 -14.74 6.87 14.69
C LEU A 132 -15.55 7.43 13.50
N PHE A 133 -15.55 8.73 13.31
CA PHE A 133 -16.28 9.36 12.22
C PHE A 133 -15.54 9.35 10.89
N GLY A 134 -16.20 9.78 9.83
CA GLY A 134 -15.59 10.01 8.52
C GLY A 134 -16.18 11.23 7.83
N ASN A 135 -15.45 11.79 6.85
CA ASN A 135 -15.95 12.92 6.08
C ASN A 135 -17.17 12.52 5.25
N ALA A 136 -18.23 13.32 5.32
CA ALA A 136 -19.51 13.11 4.62
C ALA A 136 -20.02 11.66 4.72
N GLU A 137 -19.86 11.04 5.87
CA GLU A 137 -20.09 9.61 6.07
C GLU A 137 -21.53 9.21 5.86
N SER A 138 -21.76 8.14 5.11
CA SER A 138 -23.08 7.58 4.83
C SER A 138 -23.52 6.60 5.90
N MET A 139 -24.83 6.36 6.01
CA MET A 139 -25.39 5.35 6.91
C MET A 139 -24.81 3.94 6.67
N LYS A 140 -24.46 3.62 5.43
CA LYS A 140 -23.81 2.36 5.08
C LYS A 140 -22.41 2.24 5.72
N ALA A 141 -21.61 3.32 5.68
CA ALA A 141 -20.29 3.35 6.31
C ALA A 141 -20.38 3.21 7.83
N ILE A 142 -21.31 3.92 8.47
CA ILE A 142 -21.59 3.79 9.91
C ILE A 142 -21.99 2.36 10.27
N SER A 143 -22.89 1.74 9.48
CA SER A 143 -23.28 0.34 9.68
C SER A 143 -22.10 -0.63 9.55
N LEU A 144 -21.20 -0.39 8.60
CA LEU A 144 -19.99 -1.22 8.44
C LEU A 144 -19.05 -1.08 9.64
N LYS A 145 -18.88 0.13 10.19
CA LYS A 145 -18.10 0.38 11.41
C LYS A 145 -18.69 -0.35 12.63
N LEU A 146 -19.98 -0.25 12.85
CA LEU A 146 -20.66 -0.97 13.94
C LEU A 146 -20.47 -2.49 13.82
N ARG A 147 -20.67 -3.04 12.62
CA ARG A 147 -20.39 -4.46 12.37
C ARG A 147 -18.93 -4.85 12.54
N ALA A 148 -18.00 -3.94 12.24
CA ALA A 148 -16.59 -4.18 12.45
C ALA A 148 -16.23 -4.19 13.94
N LEU A 149 -16.79 -3.28 14.72
CA LEU A 149 -16.66 -3.26 16.18
C LEU A 149 -17.17 -4.57 16.80
N ASP A 150 -18.35 -5.02 16.39
CA ASP A 150 -18.93 -6.30 16.82
C ASP A 150 -18.02 -7.49 16.48
N ARG A 151 -17.54 -7.56 15.24
CA ARG A 151 -16.58 -8.62 14.81
C ARG A 151 -15.27 -8.60 15.60
N GLU A 152 -14.83 -7.42 16.03
CA GLU A 152 -13.61 -7.27 16.86
C GLU A 152 -13.86 -7.50 18.36
N GLY A 153 -15.09 -7.86 18.73
CA GLY A 153 -15.49 -8.18 20.11
C GLY A 153 -15.62 -6.95 21.01
N ALA A 154 -15.89 -5.78 20.44
CA ALA A 154 -16.13 -4.57 21.25
C ALA A 154 -17.41 -4.69 22.08
N GLU A 155 -17.33 -4.34 23.35
CA GLU A 155 -18.50 -4.12 24.18
C GLU A 155 -19.13 -2.77 23.83
N ILE A 156 -20.24 -2.76 23.08
CA ILE A 156 -20.90 -1.53 22.68
C ILE A 156 -21.97 -1.17 23.69
N LYS A 157 -21.66 -0.26 24.65
CA LYS A 157 -22.61 0.25 25.64
C LYS A 157 -23.32 1.51 25.16
N ASN A 158 -22.56 2.47 24.63
CA ASN A 158 -23.06 3.77 24.25
C ASN A 158 -22.65 4.09 22.82
N VAL A 159 -23.59 4.66 22.05
CA VAL A 159 -23.31 5.14 20.69
C VAL A 159 -23.90 6.55 20.54
N LEU A 160 -23.04 7.52 20.24
CA LEU A 160 -23.46 8.87 19.86
C LEU A 160 -23.34 8.99 18.34
N MET A 161 -24.47 9.05 17.67
CA MET A 161 -24.54 9.21 16.20
C MET A 161 -24.79 10.65 15.82
N ILE A 162 -23.87 11.25 15.10
CA ILE A 162 -23.98 12.60 14.55
C ILE A 162 -24.40 12.48 13.09
N LEU A 163 -25.65 12.75 12.84
CA LEU A 163 -26.28 12.60 11.53
C LEU A 163 -26.78 13.94 11.02
N ASP A 164 -26.59 14.18 9.76
CA ASP A 164 -27.18 15.29 9.04
C ASP A 164 -28.07 14.81 7.88
N ARG A 165 -28.66 15.76 7.15
CA ARG A 165 -29.48 15.45 5.99
C ARG A 165 -28.71 14.64 4.93
N ILE A 166 -27.44 14.92 4.76
CA ILE A 166 -26.59 14.25 3.75
C ILE A 166 -26.38 12.79 4.16
N SER A 167 -26.00 12.55 5.42
CA SER A 167 -25.82 11.19 5.96
C SER A 167 -27.08 10.33 5.83
N LEU A 168 -28.24 10.92 6.07
CA LEU A 168 -29.52 10.23 5.99
C LEU A 168 -30.01 10.00 4.55
N SER A 169 -29.62 10.86 3.60
CA SER A 169 -30.05 10.75 2.20
C SER A 169 -29.14 9.84 1.36
N ARG A 170 -27.95 9.52 1.85
CA ARG A 170 -26.95 8.72 1.11
C ARG A 170 -26.82 7.33 1.70
N PHE A 171 -27.25 6.33 0.95
CA PHE A 171 -27.11 4.92 1.34
C PHE A 171 -25.87 4.25 0.77
N GLU A 172 -25.25 4.82 -0.26
CA GLU A 172 -24.06 4.25 -0.88
C GLU A 172 -22.77 4.77 -0.22
N LEU A 173 -21.69 3.99 -0.37
CA LEU A 173 -20.35 4.44 0.00
C LEU A 173 -19.90 5.52 -1.00
N LEU A 174 -19.29 6.56 -0.48
CA LEU A 174 -18.65 7.57 -1.32
C LEU A 174 -17.31 7.06 -1.86
N THR A 175 -16.91 7.59 -2.99
CA THR A 175 -15.61 7.36 -3.63
C THR A 175 -14.64 8.49 -3.30
N GLY A 176 -13.34 8.28 -3.63
CA GLY A 176 -12.27 9.25 -3.39
C GLY A 176 -11.49 8.99 -2.11
N ALA A 177 -10.30 9.56 -2.03
CA ALA A 177 -9.31 9.27 -0.98
C ALA A 177 -9.83 9.51 0.45
N GLY A 178 -10.62 10.56 0.64
CA GLY A 178 -11.22 10.90 1.96
C GLY A 178 -12.32 9.94 2.44
N HIS A 179 -12.75 8.99 1.59
CA HIS A 179 -13.86 8.07 1.85
C HIS A 179 -13.47 6.60 1.86
N ILE A 180 -12.19 6.30 1.67
CA ILE A 180 -11.68 4.93 1.70
C ILE A 180 -11.77 4.41 3.14
N LEU A 181 -12.62 3.41 3.35
CA LEU A 181 -12.77 2.77 4.66
C LEU A 181 -11.56 1.90 4.99
N PRO A 182 -11.18 1.80 6.28
CA PRO A 182 -10.17 0.84 6.72
C PRO A 182 -10.47 -0.58 6.25
N ALA A 183 -9.43 -1.33 5.94
CA ALA A 183 -9.56 -2.71 5.47
C ALA A 183 -10.36 -3.58 6.46
N ALA A 184 -10.13 -3.41 7.76
CA ALA A 184 -10.85 -4.11 8.82
C ALA A 184 -12.36 -3.76 8.87
N VAL A 185 -12.72 -2.52 8.51
CA VAL A 185 -14.12 -2.06 8.46
C VAL A 185 -14.82 -2.56 7.20
N SER A 186 -14.17 -2.37 6.05
CA SER A 186 -14.73 -2.73 4.74
C SER A 186 -14.72 -4.22 4.45
N GLY A 187 -13.92 -5.02 5.16
CA GLY A 187 -13.68 -6.43 4.89
C GLY A 187 -12.82 -6.68 3.63
N ARG A 188 -12.22 -5.63 3.07
CA ARG A 188 -11.41 -5.69 1.85
C ARG A 188 -9.97 -6.09 2.16
N ASN A 189 -9.26 -6.57 1.15
CA ASN A 189 -7.85 -6.90 1.31
C ASN A 189 -7.04 -5.63 1.63
N PRO A 190 -6.19 -5.61 2.70
CA PRO A 190 -5.38 -4.45 3.06
C PRO A 190 -4.50 -3.93 1.92
N PHE A 191 -3.94 -4.83 1.11
CA PHE A 191 -3.11 -4.46 -0.03
C PHE A 191 -3.92 -3.68 -1.10
N THR A 192 -5.16 -4.10 -1.37
CA THR A 192 -6.04 -3.40 -2.30
C THR A 192 -6.38 -2.00 -1.80
N VAL A 193 -6.64 -1.85 -0.50
CA VAL A 193 -6.89 -0.54 0.13
C VAL A 193 -5.67 0.38 0.01
N GLN A 194 -4.46 -0.15 0.23
CA GLN A 194 -3.22 0.61 0.03
C GLN A 194 -2.99 1.03 -1.42
N LEU A 195 -3.33 0.18 -2.39
CA LEU A 195 -3.24 0.52 -3.81
C LEU A 195 -4.19 1.66 -4.19
N GLU A 196 -5.39 1.72 -3.59
CA GLU A 196 -6.32 2.83 -3.82
C GLU A 196 -5.76 4.15 -3.30
N PHE A 197 -5.14 4.17 -2.13
CA PHE A 197 -4.47 5.37 -1.64
C PHE A 197 -3.30 5.80 -2.54
N LEU A 198 -2.50 4.84 -3.00
CA LEU A 198 -1.42 5.14 -3.95
C LEU A 198 -1.99 5.66 -5.28
N GLN A 199 -3.06 5.10 -5.77
CA GLN A 199 -3.75 5.58 -6.96
C GLN A 199 -4.27 7.00 -6.77
N ALA A 200 -4.94 7.30 -5.66
CA ALA A 200 -5.43 8.63 -5.34
C ALA A 200 -4.30 9.67 -5.18
N PHE A 201 -3.11 9.24 -4.75
CA PHE A 201 -1.94 10.11 -4.70
C PHE A 201 -1.41 10.47 -6.10
N VAL A 202 -1.44 9.54 -7.03
CA VAL A 202 -0.94 9.73 -8.41
C VAL A 202 -1.98 10.44 -9.28
N THR A 203 -3.25 10.15 -9.07
CA THR A 203 -4.40 10.69 -9.83
C THR A 203 -5.41 11.27 -8.87
N PRO A 204 -5.13 12.44 -8.27
CA PRO A 204 -6.11 13.10 -7.39
C PRO A 204 -7.35 13.48 -8.19
N ASP A 205 -8.53 13.11 -7.65
CA ASP A 205 -9.85 13.47 -8.19
C ASP A 205 -10.17 14.96 -8.00
#